data_98972757d819b5f38fa422241944b763
#
_entry.id   98972757d819b5f38fa422241944b763
#
_cell.length_a   1.000
_cell.length_b   1.000
_cell.length_c   1.000
_cell.angle_alpha   90.00
_cell.angle_beta   90.00
_cell.angle_gamma   90.00
#
_symmetry.space_group_name_H-M   'P 1'
#
loop_
_entity.id
_entity.type
_entity.pdbx_description
1 polymer ?
#
loop_
_entity_poly.entity_id
_entity_poly.type
_entity_poly.pdbx_seq_one_letter_code
_entity_poly.pdbx_strand_id
1 'polypeptide(L)'
;MEAIEETPQLVKGLTYRGRKTSRAGSEQRRRAILEAALRIVVRDGVRGVRHRAVAREADVPLSATTYYFRDISDLITDTFTLFVEMGAEKFRSFWEDSHCALRNTIRHTSDSAEFGQHRVNATTDLATAYVLNRLRHHRDYLIAEQAFKLECLRNANLRSIAFKHQQYLLNDLVGFFRQAGSDNAGVDARLMFMVIMSVEYEGLLQNPDSLDETTIRGYLHRQVEIMLNHVVRR
;
A
#
# COMPACT_ATOMS: atom_id res chain seq x y z
N MET A 1 15.03 -13.67 24.30
CA MET A 1 14.20 -12.44 24.21
C MET A 1 13.51 -12.55 22.87
N GLU A 2 12.32 -13.18 22.90
CA GLU A 2 11.53 -13.48 21.68
C GLU A 2 11.03 -12.17 21.10
N ALA A 3 11.38 -11.92 19.84
CA ALA A 3 10.76 -10.87 19.04
C ALA A 3 9.29 -11.27 18.85
N ILE A 4 8.40 -10.60 19.58
CA ILE A 4 6.97 -10.69 19.34
C ILE A 4 6.75 -10.10 17.94
N GLU A 5 6.46 -10.97 16.96
CA GLU A 5 5.94 -10.55 15.65
C GLU A 5 4.60 -9.85 15.88
N GLU A 6 4.63 -8.53 16.10
CA GLU A 6 3.40 -7.75 16.14
C GLU A 6 2.81 -7.69 14.74
N THR A 7 1.83 -8.54 14.52
CA THR A 7 0.96 -8.45 13.34
C THR A 7 0.42 -7.02 13.24
N PRO A 8 0.58 -6.32 12.10
CA PRO A 8 0.11 -4.94 11.94
C PRO A 8 -1.34 -4.80 12.40
N GLN A 9 -1.67 -3.74 13.14
CA GLN A 9 -3.03 -3.50 13.66
C GLN A 9 -4.11 -3.55 12.58
N LEU A 10 -3.75 -3.23 11.34
CA LEU A 10 -4.61 -3.36 10.17
C LEU A 10 -5.09 -4.79 9.96
N VAL A 11 -4.19 -5.77 10.07
CA VAL A 11 -4.47 -7.19 9.82
C VAL A 11 -5.35 -7.77 10.91
N LYS A 12 -5.21 -7.31 12.17
CA LYS A 12 -6.05 -7.76 13.30
C LYS A 12 -7.55 -7.49 13.13
N GLY A 13 -7.95 -6.57 12.23
CA GLY A 13 -9.36 -6.20 11.99
C GLY A 13 -9.94 -6.76 10.68
N LEU A 14 -9.15 -7.48 9.89
CA LEU A 14 -9.59 -8.08 8.63
C LEU A 14 -10.06 -9.53 8.89
N THR A 15 -11.23 -9.87 8.35
CA THR A 15 -11.79 -11.23 8.48
C THR A 15 -12.07 -11.80 7.11
N TYR A 16 -11.55 -12.98 6.86
CA TYR A 16 -11.86 -13.76 5.68
C TYR A 16 -13.28 -14.32 5.76
N ARG A 17 -14.01 -14.29 4.64
CA ARG A 17 -15.39 -14.80 4.51
C ARG A 17 -15.44 -16.26 4.12
N GLY A 18 -14.45 -16.69 3.36
CA GLY A 18 -14.33 -18.07 2.95
C GLY A 18 -14.25 -19.03 4.12
N ARG A 19 -14.42 -20.31 3.82
CA ARG A 19 -14.43 -21.38 4.82
C ARG A 19 -13.12 -21.37 5.62
N LYS A 20 -13.24 -21.23 6.94
CA LYS A 20 -12.11 -21.39 7.86
C LYS A 20 -11.59 -22.81 7.82
N THR A 21 -10.29 -22.98 7.80
CA THR A 21 -9.64 -24.28 7.77
C THR A 21 -8.69 -24.40 8.96
N SER A 22 -8.71 -25.57 9.60
CA SER A 22 -7.85 -25.85 10.77
C SER A 22 -6.59 -26.63 10.41
N ARG A 23 -6.50 -27.15 9.17
CA ARG A 23 -5.36 -27.96 8.71
C ARG A 23 -4.45 -27.12 7.84
N ALA A 24 -3.14 -27.12 8.13
CA ALA A 24 -2.13 -26.31 7.40
C ALA A 24 -2.19 -26.49 5.87
N GLY A 25 -2.29 -27.71 5.35
CA GLY A 25 -2.38 -27.95 3.90
C GLY A 25 -3.68 -27.45 3.26
N SER A 26 -4.78 -27.35 4.03
CA SER A 26 -6.03 -26.76 3.55
C SER A 26 -5.92 -25.23 3.47
N GLU A 27 -5.29 -24.61 4.45
CA GLU A 27 -5.05 -23.16 4.44
C GLU A 27 -4.08 -22.76 3.33
N GLN A 28 -3.01 -23.53 3.12
CA GLN A 28 -2.09 -23.30 2.01
C GLN A 28 -2.81 -23.38 0.66
N ARG A 29 -3.71 -24.34 0.46
CA ARG A 29 -4.50 -24.45 -0.77
C ARG A 29 -5.47 -23.27 -0.93
N ARG A 30 -6.12 -22.84 0.16
CA ARG A 30 -6.99 -21.66 0.14
C ARG A 30 -6.20 -20.40 -0.27
N ARG A 31 -5.01 -20.22 0.32
CA ARG A 31 -4.12 -19.09 -0.02
C ARG A 31 -3.67 -19.14 -1.48
N ALA A 32 -3.29 -20.30 -2.01
CA ALA A 32 -2.93 -20.46 -3.42
C ALA A 32 -4.07 -20.08 -4.38
N ILE A 33 -5.33 -20.38 -4.02
CA ILE A 33 -6.51 -19.95 -4.78
C ILE A 33 -6.65 -18.42 -4.77
N LEU A 34 -6.45 -17.77 -3.63
CA LEU A 34 -6.53 -16.30 -3.52
C LEU A 34 -5.38 -15.60 -4.28
N GLU A 35 -4.17 -16.15 -4.22
CA GLU A 35 -3.03 -15.64 -4.99
C GLU A 35 -3.25 -15.78 -6.50
N ALA A 36 -3.85 -16.90 -6.94
CA ALA A 36 -4.26 -17.08 -8.33
C ALA A 36 -5.35 -16.06 -8.75
N ALA A 37 -6.32 -15.81 -7.88
CA ALA A 37 -7.33 -14.78 -8.13
C ALA A 37 -6.69 -13.40 -8.22
N LEU A 38 -5.70 -13.09 -7.41
CA LEU A 38 -4.97 -11.82 -7.47
C LEU A 38 -4.20 -11.65 -8.78
N ARG A 39 -3.55 -12.71 -9.30
CA ARG A 39 -2.91 -12.66 -10.63
C ARG A 39 -3.93 -12.38 -11.75
N ILE A 40 -5.13 -12.94 -11.65
CA ILE A 40 -6.22 -12.63 -12.59
C ILE A 40 -6.66 -11.17 -12.46
N VAL A 41 -6.74 -10.62 -11.24
CA VAL A 41 -7.05 -9.20 -11.03
C VAL A 41 -6.04 -8.30 -11.74
N VAL A 42 -4.75 -8.61 -11.65
CA VAL A 42 -3.68 -7.85 -12.33
C VAL A 42 -3.85 -7.90 -13.86
N ARG A 43 -4.09 -9.07 -14.41
CA ARG A 43 -4.14 -9.29 -15.86
C ARG A 43 -5.47 -8.87 -16.50
N ASP A 44 -6.58 -9.24 -15.87
CA ASP A 44 -7.93 -9.17 -16.48
C ASP A 44 -8.89 -8.26 -15.69
N GLY A 45 -8.42 -7.64 -14.60
CA GLY A 45 -9.26 -6.90 -13.67
C GLY A 45 -10.16 -7.79 -12.80
N VAL A 46 -10.86 -7.18 -11.83
CA VAL A 46 -11.72 -7.91 -10.88
C VAL A 46 -12.83 -8.71 -11.59
N ARG A 47 -13.33 -8.24 -12.73
CA ARG A 47 -14.36 -8.95 -13.52
C ARG A 47 -13.87 -10.25 -14.15
N GLY A 48 -12.55 -10.42 -14.30
CA GLY A 48 -11.93 -11.68 -14.75
C GLY A 48 -11.98 -12.79 -13.71
N VAL A 49 -12.16 -12.45 -12.43
CA VAL A 49 -12.22 -13.41 -11.32
C VAL A 49 -13.51 -14.22 -11.40
N ARG A 50 -13.38 -15.49 -11.77
CA ARG A 50 -14.48 -16.48 -11.86
C ARG A 50 -13.95 -17.81 -11.35
N HIS A 51 -14.77 -18.60 -10.66
CA HIS A 51 -14.37 -19.90 -10.12
C HIS A 51 -13.58 -20.77 -11.10
N ARG A 52 -14.04 -20.90 -12.35
CA ARG A 52 -13.36 -21.69 -13.40
C ARG A 52 -12.01 -21.10 -13.80
N ALA A 53 -11.91 -19.77 -13.92
CA ALA A 53 -10.66 -19.10 -14.28
C ALA A 53 -9.64 -19.26 -13.16
N VAL A 54 -10.07 -19.04 -11.90
CA VAL A 54 -9.22 -19.18 -10.72
C VAL A 54 -8.78 -20.62 -10.48
N ALA A 55 -9.67 -21.60 -10.67
CA ALA A 55 -9.33 -23.02 -10.57
C ALA A 55 -8.21 -23.41 -11.55
N ARG A 56 -8.33 -22.96 -12.81
CA ARG A 56 -7.30 -23.18 -13.84
C ARG A 56 -5.99 -22.48 -13.50
N GLU A 57 -6.05 -21.22 -13.06
CA GLU A 57 -4.88 -20.43 -12.69
C GLU A 57 -4.14 -20.97 -11.46
N ALA A 58 -4.87 -21.55 -10.51
CA ALA A 58 -4.34 -22.14 -9.29
C ALA A 58 -3.93 -23.62 -9.43
N ASP A 59 -4.15 -24.20 -10.62
CA ASP A 59 -3.97 -25.65 -10.87
C ASP A 59 -4.69 -26.53 -9.84
N VAL A 60 -5.98 -26.23 -9.59
CA VAL A 60 -6.84 -27.00 -8.68
C VAL A 60 -8.15 -27.40 -9.34
N PRO A 61 -8.83 -28.47 -8.91
CA PRO A 61 -10.18 -28.76 -9.37
C PRO A 61 -11.15 -27.62 -9.09
N LEU A 62 -12.13 -27.42 -9.96
CA LEU A 62 -13.19 -26.42 -9.76
C LEU A 62 -13.91 -26.58 -8.42
N SER A 63 -14.12 -27.82 -7.99
CA SER A 63 -14.70 -28.15 -6.69
C SER A 63 -13.90 -27.58 -5.50
N ALA A 64 -12.60 -27.37 -5.63
CA ALA A 64 -11.80 -26.78 -4.59
C ALA A 64 -12.17 -25.31 -4.38
N THR A 65 -12.34 -24.53 -5.47
CA THR A 65 -12.69 -23.11 -5.35
C THR A 65 -14.09 -22.93 -4.74
N THR A 66 -15.06 -23.75 -5.13
CA THR A 66 -16.44 -23.70 -4.58
C THR A 66 -16.54 -24.26 -3.16
N TYR A 67 -15.59 -25.13 -2.77
CA TYR A 67 -15.48 -25.61 -1.39
C TYR A 67 -15.04 -24.53 -0.41
N TYR A 68 -14.05 -23.70 -0.79
CA TYR A 68 -13.54 -22.64 0.07
C TYR A 68 -14.38 -21.38 0.01
N PHE A 69 -14.95 -21.04 -1.15
CA PHE A 69 -15.68 -19.81 -1.39
C PHE A 69 -17.07 -20.13 -1.93
N ARG A 70 -18.09 -19.84 -1.12
CA ARG A 70 -19.48 -20.16 -1.45
C ARG A 70 -19.96 -19.48 -2.71
N ASP A 71 -19.56 -18.23 -2.88
CA ASP A 71 -19.88 -17.43 -4.05
C ASP A 71 -18.67 -16.61 -4.53
N ILE A 72 -18.81 -16.00 -5.69
CA ILE A 72 -17.75 -15.21 -6.29
C ILE A 72 -17.47 -13.92 -5.50
N SER A 73 -18.46 -13.37 -4.79
CA SER A 73 -18.29 -12.18 -3.97
C SER A 73 -17.38 -12.46 -2.76
N ASP A 74 -17.51 -13.63 -2.14
CA ASP A 74 -16.62 -14.08 -1.05
C ASP A 74 -15.19 -14.24 -1.57
N LEU A 75 -15.02 -14.89 -2.72
CA LEU A 75 -13.70 -15.05 -3.34
C LEU A 75 -13.04 -13.69 -3.65
N ILE A 76 -13.76 -12.74 -4.25
CA ILE A 76 -13.25 -11.40 -4.54
C ILE A 76 -12.93 -10.65 -3.24
N THR A 77 -13.80 -10.73 -2.24
CA THR A 77 -13.61 -10.05 -0.95
C THR A 77 -12.36 -10.56 -0.24
N ASP A 78 -12.17 -11.88 -0.21
CA ASP A 78 -11.01 -12.50 0.42
C ASP A 78 -9.73 -12.26 -0.39
N THR A 79 -9.81 -12.17 -1.72
CA THR A 79 -8.68 -11.77 -2.56
C THR A 79 -8.25 -10.34 -2.26
N PHE A 80 -9.20 -9.43 -2.05
CA PHE A 80 -8.89 -8.06 -1.64
C PHE A 80 -8.32 -8.01 -0.21
N THR A 81 -8.83 -8.82 0.69
CA THR A 81 -8.27 -8.96 2.05
C THR A 81 -6.81 -9.41 2.00
N LEU A 82 -6.51 -10.45 1.21
CA LEU A 82 -5.13 -10.92 0.99
C LEU A 82 -4.23 -9.81 0.38
N PHE A 83 -4.74 -9.08 -0.61
CA PHE A 83 -4.02 -7.95 -1.22
C PHE A 83 -3.62 -6.90 -0.17
N VAL A 84 -4.53 -6.53 0.73
CA VAL A 84 -4.27 -5.56 1.81
C VAL A 84 -3.25 -6.11 2.81
N GLU A 85 -3.34 -7.38 3.20
CA GLU A 85 -2.36 -8.03 4.08
C GLU A 85 -0.96 -8.05 3.46
N MET A 86 -0.85 -8.47 2.20
CA MET A 86 0.43 -8.50 1.47
C MET A 86 1.06 -7.10 1.36
N GLY A 87 0.24 -6.06 1.15
CA GLY A 87 0.71 -4.69 1.11
C GLY A 87 1.24 -4.22 2.46
N ALA A 88 0.50 -4.48 3.54
CA ALA A 88 0.91 -4.11 4.89
C ALA A 88 2.24 -4.78 5.30
N GLU A 89 2.43 -6.06 4.96
CA GLU A 89 3.68 -6.80 5.21
C GLU A 89 4.84 -6.26 4.36
N LYS A 90 4.59 -6.10 3.04
CA LYS A 90 5.62 -5.74 2.05
C LYS A 90 6.22 -4.35 2.27
N PHE A 91 5.42 -3.41 2.75
CA PHE A 91 5.85 -2.02 2.95
C PHE A 91 6.17 -1.67 4.40
N ARG A 92 6.00 -2.60 5.34
CA ARG A 92 6.30 -2.38 6.75
C ARG A 92 7.76 -1.97 7.00
N SER A 93 8.71 -2.74 6.48
CA SER A 93 10.14 -2.44 6.66
C SER A 93 10.51 -1.07 6.10
N PHE A 94 9.96 -0.73 4.93
CA PHE A 94 10.20 0.60 4.34
C PHE A 94 9.76 1.72 5.28
N TRP A 95 8.58 1.62 5.91
CA TRP A 95 8.09 2.63 6.85
C TRP A 95 8.93 2.70 8.12
N GLU A 96 9.29 1.55 8.69
CA GLU A 96 10.16 1.48 9.86
C GLU A 96 11.52 2.13 9.59
N ASP A 97 12.16 1.80 8.47
CA ASP A 97 13.43 2.38 8.03
C ASP A 97 13.33 3.89 7.77
N SER A 98 12.23 4.33 7.12
CA SER A 98 11.97 5.74 6.84
C SER A 98 11.80 6.57 8.11
N HIS A 99 11.04 6.07 9.10
CA HIS A 99 10.92 6.70 10.41
C HIS A 99 12.24 6.75 11.16
N CYS A 100 13.07 5.71 11.05
CA CYS A 100 14.40 5.69 11.66
C CYS A 100 15.34 6.71 10.99
N ALA A 101 15.38 6.75 9.67
CA ALA A 101 16.20 7.69 8.91
C ALA A 101 15.80 9.14 9.23
N LEU A 102 14.51 9.46 9.25
CA LEU A 102 14.03 10.79 9.60
C LEU A 102 14.40 11.19 11.03
N ARG A 103 14.25 10.29 12.02
CA ARG A 103 14.68 10.56 13.41
C ARG A 103 16.17 10.88 13.50
N ASN A 104 17.00 10.15 12.78
CA ASN A 104 18.44 10.39 12.78
C ASN A 104 18.78 11.76 12.17
N THR A 105 18.13 12.12 11.06
CA THR A 105 18.27 13.45 10.43
C THR A 105 17.93 14.57 11.43
N ILE A 106 16.84 14.44 12.16
CA ILE A 106 16.37 15.47 13.12
C ILE A 106 17.30 15.59 14.34
N ARG A 107 17.85 14.49 14.83
CA ARG A 107 18.69 14.48 16.04
C ARG A 107 20.06 15.14 15.86
N HIS A 108 20.58 15.19 14.65
CA HIS A 108 21.96 15.65 14.37
C HIS A 108 22.05 17.10 13.90
N THR A 109 20.95 17.86 13.93
CA THR A 109 20.93 19.21 13.33
C THR A 109 20.32 20.24 14.29
N SER A 110 20.96 21.41 14.43
CA SER A 110 20.47 22.56 15.23
C SER A 110 19.43 23.39 14.44
N ASP A 111 18.63 24.20 15.15
CA ASP A 111 17.58 25.09 14.59
C ASP A 111 18.16 26.21 13.70
N SER A 112 18.49 25.88 12.45
CA SER A 112 18.92 26.86 11.43
C SER A 112 18.09 26.71 10.16
N ALA A 113 18.13 27.73 9.27
CA ALA A 113 17.49 27.67 7.95
C ALA A 113 18.03 26.50 7.10
N GLU A 114 19.30 26.13 7.27
CA GLU A 114 19.93 24.95 6.66
C GLU A 114 19.28 23.65 7.14
N PHE A 115 18.83 23.61 8.38
CA PHE A 115 18.10 22.48 8.94
C PHE A 115 16.74 22.28 8.27
N GLY A 116 16.00 23.37 8.01
CA GLY A 116 14.73 23.31 7.27
C GLY A 116 14.90 22.68 5.89
N GLN A 117 15.91 23.14 5.15
CA GLN A 117 16.21 22.61 3.81
C GLN A 117 16.68 21.14 3.86
N HIS A 118 17.46 20.77 4.86
CA HIS A 118 17.91 19.39 5.03
C HIS A 118 16.73 18.43 5.30
N ARG A 119 15.77 18.83 6.13
CA ARG A 119 14.52 18.05 6.36
C ARG A 119 13.69 17.90 5.08
N VAL A 120 13.53 19.00 4.32
CA VAL A 120 12.80 18.95 3.03
C VAL A 120 13.48 17.96 2.10
N ASN A 121 14.79 18.03 1.94
CA ASN A 121 15.52 17.13 1.06
C ASN A 121 15.41 15.65 1.52
N ALA A 122 15.66 15.37 2.78
CA ALA A 122 15.58 14.01 3.33
C ALA A 122 14.16 13.41 3.17
N THR A 123 13.12 14.18 3.46
CA THR A 123 11.73 13.75 3.29
C THR A 123 11.40 13.51 1.81
N THR A 124 11.89 14.37 0.93
CA THR A 124 11.74 14.21 -0.53
C THR A 124 12.41 12.94 -1.03
N ASP A 125 13.64 12.68 -0.59
CA ASP A 125 14.40 11.51 -1.01
C ASP A 125 13.71 10.20 -0.56
N LEU A 126 13.18 10.16 0.66
CA LEU A 126 12.40 9.03 1.16
C LEU A 126 11.11 8.82 0.35
N ALA A 127 10.35 9.88 0.08
CA ALA A 127 9.12 9.79 -0.72
C ALA A 127 9.42 9.35 -2.16
N THR A 128 10.50 9.86 -2.75
CA THR A 128 10.94 9.48 -4.10
C THR A 128 11.36 8.02 -4.16
N ALA A 129 12.17 7.57 -3.22
CA ALA A 129 12.60 6.18 -3.11
C ALA A 129 11.40 5.23 -2.97
N TYR A 130 10.39 5.61 -2.17
CA TYR A 130 9.15 4.85 -2.01
C TYR A 130 8.40 4.68 -3.34
N VAL A 131 8.13 5.78 -4.04
CA VAL A 131 7.39 5.76 -5.30
C VAL A 131 8.14 4.98 -6.38
N LEU A 132 9.45 5.22 -6.55
CA LEU A 132 10.27 4.52 -7.54
C LEU A 132 10.39 3.02 -7.26
N ASN A 133 10.55 2.64 -6.00
CA ASN A 133 10.57 1.23 -5.61
C ASN A 133 9.25 0.53 -5.97
N ARG A 134 8.11 1.16 -5.71
CA ARG A 134 6.80 0.61 -6.08
C ARG A 134 6.61 0.50 -7.59
N LEU A 135 6.97 1.53 -8.34
CA LEU A 135 6.85 1.55 -9.80
C LEU A 135 7.76 0.52 -10.50
N ARG A 136 8.97 0.27 -9.97
CA ARG A 136 9.94 -0.64 -10.56
C ARG A 136 9.73 -2.10 -10.14
N HIS A 137 9.47 -2.33 -8.86
CA HIS A 137 9.52 -3.66 -8.29
C HIS A 137 8.16 -4.20 -7.83
N HIS A 138 7.13 -3.35 -7.81
CA HIS A 138 5.80 -3.70 -7.29
C HIS A 138 4.67 -3.25 -8.21
N ARG A 139 4.94 -3.22 -9.51
CA ARG A 139 4.00 -2.74 -10.53
C ARG A 139 2.68 -3.51 -10.53
N ASP A 140 2.73 -4.84 -10.41
CA ASP A 140 1.54 -5.68 -10.34
C ASP A 140 0.67 -5.34 -9.11
N TYR A 141 1.32 -5.00 -7.98
CA TYR A 141 0.60 -4.54 -6.80
C TYR A 141 -0.15 -3.23 -7.08
N LEU A 142 0.49 -2.26 -7.73
CA LEU A 142 -0.14 -0.99 -8.11
C LEU A 142 -1.30 -1.20 -9.10
N ILE A 143 -1.16 -2.10 -10.08
CA ILE A 143 -2.23 -2.43 -11.04
C ILE A 143 -3.43 -3.05 -10.30
N ALA A 144 -3.19 -4.01 -9.41
CA ALA A 144 -4.24 -4.60 -8.59
C ALA A 144 -4.95 -3.53 -7.71
N GLU A 145 -4.19 -2.59 -7.15
CA GLU A 145 -4.73 -1.49 -6.37
C GLU A 145 -5.72 -0.64 -7.18
N GLN A 146 -5.38 -0.27 -8.43
CA GLN A 146 -6.28 0.47 -9.31
C GLN A 146 -7.55 -0.33 -9.66
N ALA A 147 -7.40 -1.63 -9.95
CA ALA A 147 -8.53 -2.51 -10.24
C ALA A 147 -9.49 -2.61 -9.05
N PHE A 148 -8.97 -2.76 -7.83
CA PHE A 148 -9.78 -2.81 -6.61
C PHE A 148 -10.42 -1.46 -6.27
N LYS A 149 -9.74 -0.33 -6.49
CA LYS A 149 -10.32 1.01 -6.28
C LYS A 149 -11.60 1.19 -7.07
N LEU A 150 -11.59 0.81 -8.34
CA LEU A 150 -12.79 0.88 -9.18
C LEU A 150 -13.92 -0.02 -8.67
N GLU A 151 -13.60 -1.22 -8.19
CA GLU A 151 -14.59 -2.16 -7.69
C GLU A 151 -15.17 -1.72 -6.33
N CYS A 152 -14.40 -1.06 -5.47
CA CYS A 152 -14.86 -0.49 -4.21
C CYS A 152 -16.01 0.53 -4.37
N LEU A 153 -16.11 1.19 -5.54
CA LEU A 153 -17.21 2.11 -5.83
C LEU A 153 -18.56 1.38 -5.96
N ARG A 154 -18.54 0.10 -6.32
CA ARG A 154 -19.72 -0.72 -6.61
C ARG A 154 -20.03 -1.75 -5.53
N ASN A 155 -19.05 -2.14 -4.74
CA ASN A 155 -19.16 -3.21 -3.74
C ASN A 155 -18.96 -2.66 -2.32
N ALA A 156 -20.02 -2.66 -1.51
CA ALA A 156 -20.01 -2.13 -0.15
C ALA A 156 -19.05 -2.89 0.78
N ASN A 157 -18.86 -4.19 0.58
CA ASN A 157 -17.94 -5.01 1.38
C ASN A 157 -16.49 -4.60 1.14
N LEU A 158 -16.09 -4.44 -0.13
CA LEU A 158 -14.76 -3.97 -0.50
C LEU A 158 -14.53 -2.53 -0.02
N ARG A 159 -15.55 -1.68 -0.10
CA ARG A 159 -15.47 -0.29 0.40
C ARG A 159 -15.10 -0.22 1.87
N SER A 160 -15.69 -1.07 2.71
CA SER A 160 -15.37 -1.12 4.15
C SER A 160 -13.90 -1.52 4.39
N ILE A 161 -13.38 -2.51 3.65
CA ILE A 161 -11.98 -2.93 3.75
C ILE A 161 -11.06 -1.83 3.25
N ALA A 162 -11.37 -1.23 2.09
CA ALA A 162 -10.60 -0.14 1.50
C ALA A 162 -10.50 1.07 2.44
N PHE A 163 -11.61 1.44 3.09
CA PHE A 163 -11.63 2.55 4.05
C PHE A 163 -10.70 2.29 5.24
N LYS A 164 -10.76 1.10 5.83
CA LYS A 164 -9.86 0.72 6.94
C LYS A 164 -8.40 0.74 6.50
N HIS A 165 -8.10 0.20 5.31
CA HIS A 165 -6.75 0.20 4.76
C HIS A 165 -6.23 1.63 4.53
N GLN A 166 -7.03 2.50 3.93
CA GLN A 166 -6.67 3.89 3.71
C GLN A 166 -6.43 4.63 5.04
N GLN A 167 -7.27 4.42 6.06
CA GLN A 167 -7.06 5.01 7.39
C GLN A 167 -5.75 4.56 8.02
N TYR A 168 -5.40 3.29 7.89
CA TYR A 168 -4.13 2.77 8.37
C TYR A 168 -2.94 3.48 7.71
N LEU A 169 -2.91 3.55 6.36
CA LEU A 169 -1.85 4.22 5.62
C LEU A 169 -1.74 5.71 5.96
N LEU A 170 -2.89 6.38 6.13
CA LEU A 170 -2.92 7.79 6.53
C LEU A 170 -2.40 8.00 7.95
N ASN A 171 -2.68 7.10 8.89
CA ASN A 171 -2.18 7.22 10.27
C ASN A 171 -0.64 7.11 10.30
N ASP A 172 -0.05 6.22 9.51
CA ASP A 172 1.40 6.10 9.39
C ASP A 172 2.01 7.38 8.81
N LEU A 173 1.41 7.94 7.74
CA LEU A 173 1.83 9.21 7.16
C LEU A 173 1.67 10.39 8.12
N VAL A 174 0.59 10.45 8.90
CA VAL A 174 0.40 11.48 9.94
C VAL A 174 1.51 11.40 10.99
N GLY A 175 1.85 10.19 11.43
CA GLY A 175 2.97 9.95 12.35
C GLY A 175 4.29 10.46 11.77
N PHE A 176 4.54 10.15 10.50
CA PHE A 176 5.73 10.60 9.78
C PHE A 176 5.81 12.13 9.67
N PHE A 177 4.75 12.80 9.19
CA PHE A 177 4.73 14.26 9.04
C PHE A 177 4.79 15.01 10.37
N ARG A 178 4.16 14.47 11.42
CA ARG A 178 4.29 15.02 12.77
C ARG A 178 5.76 14.97 13.24
N GLN A 179 6.45 13.87 12.99
CA GLN A 179 7.87 13.71 13.31
C GLN A 179 8.76 14.62 12.43
N ALA A 180 8.38 14.86 11.16
CA ALA A 180 9.06 15.79 10.27
C ALA A 180 8.86 17.26 10.65
N GLY A 181 8.00 17.56 11.65
CA GLY A 181 7.76 18.91 12.15
C GLY A 181 6.65 19.67 11.41
N SER A 182 5.72 18.98 10.77
CA SER A 182 4.54 19.62 10.16
C SER A 182 3.58 20.15 11.23
N ASP A 183 3.15 21.41 11.09
CA ASP A 183 2.15 22.03 11.95
C ASP A 183 0.73 21.49 11.70
N ASN A 184 0.50 20.85 10.53
CA ASN A 184 -0.79 20.32 10.14
C ASN A 184 -0.68 18.90 9.56
N ALA A 185 0.01 18.02 10.30
CA ALA A 185 0.38 16.67 9.86
C ALA A 185 -0.80 15.85 9.29
N GLY A 186 -2.03 16.07 9.79
CA GLY A 186 -3.22 15.38 9.28
C GLY A 186 -3.61 15.78 7.86
N VAL A 187 -3.54 17.06 7.54
CA VAL A 187 -3.83 17.57 6.19
C VAL A 187 -2.68 17.24 5.25
N ASP A 188 -1.44 17.46 5.68
CA ASP A 188 -0.23 17.20 4.90
C ASP A 188 -0.11 15.72 4.52
N ALA A 189 -0.37 14.81 5.46
CA ALA A 189 -0.41 13.38 5.18
C ALA A 189 -1.44 13.04 4.08
N ARG A 190 -2.62 13.64 4.14
CA ARG A 190 -3.67 13.42 3.13
C ARG A 190 -3.30 13.98 1.77
N LEU A 191 -2.72 15.17 1.71
CA LEU A 191 -2.25 15.79 0.47
C LEU A 191 -1.11 14.99 -0.14
N MET A 192 -0.11 14.57 0.66
CA MET A 192 0.97 13.72 0.19
C MET A 192 0.46 12.37 -0.32
N PHE A 193 -0.49 11.76 0.39
CA PHE A 193 -1.13 10.52 -0.07
C PHE A 193 -1.76 10.70 -1.47
N MET A 194 -2.48 11.80 -1.70
CA MET A 194 -3.09 12.08 -3.02
C MET A 194 -2.02 12.31 -4.10
N VAL A 195 -0.94 13.03 -3.79
CA VAL A 195 0.18 13.25 -4.73
C VAL A 195 0.85 11.93 -5.08
N ILE A 196 1.20 11.10 -4.09
CA ILE A 196 1.81 9.78 -4.32
C ILE A 196 0.90 8.93 -5.23
N MET A 197 -0.39 8.87 -4.94
CA MET A 197 -1.34 8.09 -5.74
C MET A 197 -1.42 8.56 -7.19
N SER A 198 -1.35 9.88 -7.43
CA SER A 198 -1.35 10.45 -8.78
C SER A 198 -0.07 10.15 -9.53
N VAL A 199 1.08 10.36 -8.88
CA VAL A 199 2.41 10.10 -9.45
C VAL A 199 2.59 8.60 -9.78
N GLU A 200 2.13 7.71 -8.91
CA GLU A 200 2.16 6.27 -9.16
C GLU A 200 1.28 5.88 -10.36
N TYR A 201 0.09 6.47 -10.47
CA TYR A 201 -0.79 6.22 -11.61
C TYR A 201 -0.13 6.68 -12.93
N GLU A 202 0.42 7.90 -12.96
CA GLU A 202 1.15 8.42 -14.13
C GLU A 202 2.37 7.55 -14.48
N GLY A 203 3.11 7.09 -13.47
CA GLY A 203 4.23 6.17 -13.64
C GLY A 203 3.82 4.79 -14.18
N LEU A 204 2.60 4.33 -13.86
CA LEU A 204 2.05 3.10 -14.46
C LEU A 204 1.79 3.23 -15.96
N LEU A 205 1.58 4.43 -16.48
CA LEU A 205 1.40 4.68 -17.91
C LEU A 205 2.74 4.74 -18.67
N GLN A 206 3.87 4.80 -17.96
CA GLN A 206 5.22 4.84 -18.53
C GLN A 206 5.84 3.43 -18.58
N ASN A 207 6.89 3.28 -19.39
CA ASN A 207 7.73 2.08 -19.34
C ASN A 207 8.54 2.08 -18.03
N PRO A 208 8.58 0.96 -17.26
CA PRO A 208 9.36 0.86 -16.02
C PRO A 208 10.84 1.21 -16.16
N ASP A 209 11.42 0.92 -17.31
CA ASP A 209 12.85 1.15 -17.60
C ASP A 209 13.17 2.62 -17.99
N SER A 210 12.13 3.44 -18.23
CA SER A 210 12.28 4.84 -18.68
C SER A 210 11.41 5.82 -17.86
N LEU A 211 11.29 5.57 -16.55
CA LEU A 211 10.59 6.48 -15.63
C LEU A 211 11.30 7.83 -15.57
N ASP A 212 10.56 8.92 -15.68
CA ASP A 212 11.07 10.27 -15.47
C ASP A 212 11.22 10.58 -13.97
N GLU A 213 12.32 10.09 -13.40
CA GLU A 213 12.64 10.25 -11.98
C GLU A 213 12.78 11.73 -11.59
N THR A 214 13.29 12.57 -12.48
CA THR A 214 13.49 14.00 -12.23
C THR A 214 12.13 14.69 -12.01
N THR A 215 11.17 14.41 -12.88
CA THR A 215 9.80 14.95 -12.76
C THR A 215 9.10 14.39 -11.53
N ILE A 216 9.19 13.07 -11.27
CA ILE A 216 8.63 12.43 -10.07
C ILE A 216 9.17 13.11 -8.80
N ARG A 217 10.51 13.25 -8.70
CA ARG A 217 11.15 13.92 -7.57
C ARG A 217 10.73 15.38 -7.45
N GLY A 218 10.60 16.08 -8.57
CA GLY A 218 10.17 17.49 -8.60
C GLY A 218 8.78 17.71 -8.01
N TYR A 219 7.80 16.86 -8.33
CA TYR A 219 6.45 16.93 -7.75
C TYR A 219 6.47 16.67 -6.24
N LEU A 220 7.18 15.62 -5.81
CA LEU A 220 7.29 15.26 -4.40
C LEU A 220 8.03 16.34 -3.61
N HIS A 221 9.13 16.89 -4.17
CA HIS A 221 9.90 17.96 -3.56
C HIS A 221 9.05 19.21 -3.32
N ARG A 222 8.33 19.66 -4.36
CA ARG A 222 7.46 20.83 -4.23
C ARG A 222 6.39 20.64 -3.18
N GLN A 223 5.80 19.46 -3.10
CA GLN A 223 4.79 19.16 -2.09
C GLN A 223 5.37 19.16 -0.67
N VAL A 224 6.52 18.52 -0.47
CA VAL A 224 7.23 18.51 0.83
C VAL A 224 7.66 19.92 1.24
N GLU A 225 8.18 20.70 0.30
CA GLU A 225 8.58 22.08 0.54
C GLU A 225 7.42 22.94 1.06
N ILE A 226 6.24 22.83 0.44
CA ILE A 226 5.04 23.55 0.90
C ILE A 226 4.64 23.13 2.32
N MET A 227 4.73 21.83 2.64
CA MET A 227 4.31 21.29 3.92
C MET A 227 5.26 21.64 5.08
N LEU A 228 6.56 21.71 4.81
CA LEU A 228 7.56 21.89 5.86
C LEU A 228 8.12 23.31 5.96
N ASN A 229 7.99 24.17 4.94
CA ASN A 229 8.51 25.54 4.95
C ASN A 229 7.65 26.54 5.73
N HIS A 230 6.44 26.21 6.13
CA HIS A 230 5.67 27.08 7.04
C HIS A 230 6.29 27.18 8.45
N VAL A 231 7.16 26.26 8.81
CA VAL A 231 7.85 26.26 10.12
C VAL A 231 9.00 27.29 10.17
N VAL A 232 9.55 27.69 9.02
CA VAL A 232 10.73 28.61 8.95
C VAL A 232 10.35 30.10 9.02
N ARG A 233 9.07 30.44 8.92
CA ARG A 233 8.60 31.84 8.88
C ARG A 233 8.00 32.37 10.18
N ARG A 234 8.18 31.67 11.29
CA ARG A 234 7.87 32.16 12.64
C ARG A 234 9.17 32.19 13.46
#